data_ba895f2fd0023c053cd326b681a9c3fa
#
_entry.id   ba895f2fd0023c053cd326b681a9c3fa
#
_cell.length_a   1.000
_cell.length_b   1.000
_cell.length_c   1.000
_cell.angle_alpha   90.00
_cell.angle_beta   90.00
_cell.angle_gamma   90.00
#
_symmetry.space_group_name_H-M   'P 1'
#
loop_
_entity.id
_entity.type
_entity.pdbx_description
1 polymer ?
#
loop_
_entity_poly.entity_id
_entity_poly.type
_entity_poly.pdbx_seq_one_letter_code
_entity_poly.pdbx_strand_id
1 'polypeptide(L)'
;PVFPGGDIGKLAACGSINDVVVMGGRPVAMLDTIVAAEGLDVEFLERVFDSFLSVLRSEGVALLGGDFKVMPKSALDSIVISTTCIGFAERPIADVELKPGDKLIVTGYLGDHGATILALQHGLEVEGEGLASDVKPLTPLLKVFEKWRGSVHAARDPTRGGLAAVLNEWAKKTRTVIVVEESEVPVRPAVRSYAELLGLDPLYLASEGAAVLGVSGDVAEEVLKDLRACGFPDARIVGEVREGGRYAGLVLLRTEVGGHRILEPPTGELVPRIC
;
A
#
# COMPACT_ATOMS: atom_id res chain seq x y z
N PRO A 1 -4.87 -17.01 5.62
CA PRO A 1 -3.69 -16.52 6.35
C PRO A 1 -2.36 -16.80 5.62
N VAL A 2 -2.36 -17.68 4.59
CA VAL A 2 -1.21 -17.91 3.69
C VAL A 2 -1.68 -17.67 2.27
N PHE A 3 -0.87 -16.96 1.49
CA PHE A 3 -1.19 -16.56 0.14
C PHE A 3 0.10 -16.50 -0.72
N PRO A 4 0.02 -16.60 -2.04
CA PRO A 4 1.17 -16.38 -2.90
C PRO A 4 1.84 -15.03 -2.62
N GLY A 5 3.14 -15.04 -2.35
CA GLY A 5 3.91 -13.85 -1.98
C GLY A 5 4.14 -13.67 -0.48
N GLY A 6 3.38 -14.36 0.40
CA GLY A 6 3.57 -14.23 1.84
C GLY A 6 2.52 -14.91 2.71
N ASP A 7 2.46 -14.44 3.92
CA ASP A 7 1.49 -14.82 4.95
C ASP A 7 1.12 -13.62 5.81
N ILE A 8 0.17 -13.83 6.71
CA ILE A 8 -0.32 -12.77 7.60
C ILE A 8 0.75 -12.25 8.58
N GLY A 9 1.78 -13.05 8.92
CA GLY A 9 2.91 -12.59 9.73
C GLY A 9 3.77 -11.57 8.98
N LYS A 10 4.15 -11.91 7.74
CA LYS A 10 4.85 -10.97 6.86
C LYS A 10 4.03 -9.70 6.61
N LEU A 11 2.72 -9.86 6.35
CA LEU A 11 1.81 -8.76 6.11
C LEU A 11 1.74 -7.81 7.31
N ALA A 12 1.54 -8.33 8.52
CA ALA A 12 1.44 -7.54 9.74
C ALA A 12 2.73 -6.73 10.02
N ALA A 13 3.90 -7.35 9.81
CA ALA A 13 5.18 -6.66 9.96
C ALA A 13 5.36 -5.56 8.90
N CYS A 14 5.15 -5.88 7.62
CA CYS A 14 5.34 -4.93 6.52
C CYS A 14 4.36 -3.76 6.62
N GLY A 15 3.08 -4.00 6.85
CA GLY A 15 2.06 -2.95 6.92
C GLY A 15 2.42 -1.87 7.96
N SER A 16 2.71 -2.28 9.20
CA SER A 16 3.07 -1.32 10.24
C SER A 16 4.43 -0.63 10.03
N ILE A 17 5.40 -1.31 9.41
CA ILE A 17 6.67 -0.69 9.01
C ILE A 17 6.42 0.35 7.92
N ASN A 18 5.60 0.02 6.92
CA ASN A 18 5.30 0.88 5.78
C ASN A 18 4.56 2.15 6.21
N ASP A 19 3.63 2.07 7.16
CA ASP A 19 2.97 3.25 7.75
C ASP A 19 3.98 4.26 8.32
N VAL A 20 5.01 3.79 9.01
CA VAL A 20 6.08 4.64 9.53
C VAL A 20 6.94 5.20 8.40
N VAL A 21 7.29 4.37 7.43
CA VAL A 21 8.16 4.75 6.30
C VAL A 21 7.52 5.81 5.42
N VAL A 22 6.23 5.67 5.05
CA VAL A 22 5.57 6.66 4.18
C VAL A 22 5.43 8.03 4.83
N MET A 23 5.44 8.07 6.16
CA MET A 23 5.56 9.33 6.91
C MET A 23 6.99 9.89 6.99
N GLY A 24 7.95 9.28 6.31
CA GLY A 24 9.37 9.66 6.37
C GLY A 24 10.06 9.23 7.67
N GLY A 25 9.43 8.34 8.45
CA GLY A 25 9.95 7.83 9.70
C GLY A 25 10.85 6.61 9.51
N ARG A 26 11.94 6.53 10.26
CA ARG A 26 12.75 5.33 10.38
C ARG A 26 12.15 4.41 11.43
N PRO A 27 11.66 3.22 11.08
CA PRO A 27 11.13 2.27 12.05
C PRO A 27 12.24 1.76 12.96
N VAL A 28 11.97 1.61 14.25
CA VAL A 28 12.97 1.18 15.25
C VAL A 28 12.45 0.07 16.15
N ALA A 29 11.15 0.03 16.41
CA ALA A 29 10.58 -0.91 17.36
C ALA A 29 9.13 -1.26 17.00
N MET A 30 8.70 -2.46 17.41
CA MET A 30 7.34 -2.95 17.22
C MET A 30 6.83 -3.62 18.49
N LEU A 31 5.52 -3.52 18.69
CA LEU A 31 4.73 -4.29 19.62
C LEU A 31 3.72 -5.11 18.83
N ASP A 32 3.38 -6.30 19.32
CA ASP A 32 2.38 -7.16 18.70
C ASP A 32 1.32 -7.65 19.70
N THR A 33 0.18 -8.02 19.19
CA THR A 33 -0.84 -8.81 19.88
C THR A 33 -1.32 -9.88 18.92
N ILE A 34 -1.18 -11.13 19.32
CA ILE A 34 -1.62 -12.29 18.56
C ILE A 34 -2.78 -12.95 19.28
N VAL A 35 -3.89 -13.13 18.56
CA VAL A 35 -5.05 -13.89 19.06
C VAL A 35 -5.24 -15.08 18.14
N ALA A 36 -5.10 -16.29 18.68
CA ALA A 36 -5.25 -17.55 17.96
C ALA A 36 -6.56 -18.26 18.34
N ALA A 37 -7.18 -18.94 17.39
CA ALA A 37 -8.31 -19.80 17.66
C ALA A 37 -7.85 -21.08 18.41
N GLU A 38 -8.66 -21.57 19.32
CA GLU A 38 -8.47 -22.87 19.97
C GLU A 38 -8.39 -23.98 18.92
N GLY A 39 -7.35 -24.83 19.03
CA GLY A 39 -7.09 -25.91 18.09
C GLY A 39 -6.36 -25.50 16.82
N LEU A 40 -5.85 -24.25 16.73
CA LEU A 40 -4.95 -23.85 15.66
C LEU A 40 -3.65 -24.66 15.73
N ASP A 41 -3.17 -25.12 14.58
CA ASP A 41 -1.93 -25.88 14.47
C ASP A 41 -0.74 -25.03 14.96
N VAL A 42 0.06 -25.59 15.85
CA VAL A 42 1.24 -24.94 16.44
C VAL A 42 2.32 -24.73 15.39
N GLU A 43 2.57 -25.68 14.50
CA GLU A 43 3.57 -25.55 13.41
C GLU A 43 3.18 -24.42 12.44
N PHE A 44 1.87 -24.24 12.19
CA PHE A 44 1.37 -23.14 11.40
C PHE A 44 1.63 -21.81 12.12
N LEU A 45 1.32 -21.70 13.41
CA LEU A 45 1.55 -20.51 14.21
C LEU A 45 3.04 -20.13 14.24
N GLU A 46 3.92 -21.11 14.45
CA GLU A 46 5.38 -20.92 14.45
C GLU A 46 5.87 -20.37 13.11
N ARG A 47 5.42 -20.92 11.98
CA ARG A 47 5.77 -20.42 10.63
C ARG A 47 5.35 -18.96 10.41
N VAL A 48 4.12 -18.62 10.80
CA VAL A 48 3.61 -17.24 10.69
C VAL A 48 4.45 -16.28 11.55
N PHE A 49 4.79 -16.70 12.78
CA PHE A 49 5.60 -15.88 13.68
C PHE A 49 7.06 -15.77 13.21
N ASP A 50 7.64 -16.83 12.68
CA ASP A 50 8.97 -16.80 12.07
C ASP A 50 9.03 -15.87 10.86
N SER A 51 7.98 -15.87 10.03
CA SER A 51 7.83 -14.95 8.91
C SER A 51 7.80 -13.49 9.40
N PHE A 52 6.99 -13.19 10.41
CA PHE A 52 6.93 -11.89 11.09
C PHE A 52 8.30 -11.44 11.60
N LEU A 53 8.98 -12.28 12.38
CA LEU A 53 10.30 -12.00 12.95
C LEU A 53 11.38 -11.84 11.87
N SER A 54 11.28 -12.57 10.77
CA SER A 54 12.20 -12.46 9.64
C SER A 54 12.19 -11.06 9.04
N VAL A 55 11.00 -10.46 8.84
CA VAL A 55 10.87 -9.08 8.39
C VAL A 55 11.48 -8.11 9.39
N LEU A 56 11.16 -8.24 10.68
CA LEU A 56 11.71 -7.34 11.70
C LEU A 56 13.25 -7.38 11.75
N ARG A 57 13.82 -8.58 11.66
CA ARG A 57 15.28 -8.76 11.65
C ARG A 57 15.93 -8.14 10.41
N SER A 58 15.34 -8.33 9.22
CA SER A 58 15.87 -7.75 7.97
C SER A 58 15.83 -6.23 7.98
N GLU A 59 14.82 -5.64 8.64
CA GLU A 59 14.64 -4.18 8.71
C GLU A 59 15.29 -3.54 9.96
N GLY A 60 15.89 -4.34 10.83
CA GLY A 60 16.53 -3.86 12.05
C GLY A 60 15.54 -3.29 13.06
N VAL A 61 14.30 -3.76 13.05
CA VAL A 61 13.23 -3.35 13.96
C VAL A 61 13.20 -4.27 15.18
N ALA A 62 13.29 -3.71 16.37
CA ALA A 62 13.25 -4.49 17.61
C ALA A 62 11.82 -4.85 18.01
N LEU A 63 11.53 -6.11 18.25
CA LEU A 63 10.29 -6.51 18.93
C LEU A 63 10.46 -6.24 20.44
N LEU A 64 9.74 -5.25 20.97
CA LEU A 64 9.86 -4.84 22.38
C LEU A 64 9.02 -5.70 23.31
N GLY A 65 7.98 -6.31 22.81
CA GLY A 65 7.07 -7.16 23.56
C GLY A 65 5.78 -7.36 22.80
N GLY A 66 4.95 -8.24 23.35
CA GLY A 66 3.66 -8.58 22.76
C GLY A 66 2.77 -9.28 23.76
N ASP A 67 1.57 -9.61 23.31
CA ASP A 67 0.61 -10.39 24.05
C ASP A 67 0.08 -11.53 23.17
N PHE A 68 -0.13 -12.69 23.77
CA PHE A 68 -0.69 -13.86 23.10
C PHE A 68 -1.94 -14.33 23.82
N LYS A 69 -3.03 -14.47 23.10
CA LYS A 69 -4.32 -14.96 23.62
C LYS A 69 -4.83 -16.11 22.76
N VAL A 70 -5.55 -17.02 23.41
CA VAL A 70 -6.32 -18.06 22.73
C VAL A 70 -7.79 -17.81 22.96
N MET A 71 -8.59 -17.84 21.90
CA MET A 71 -10.04 -17.68 21.97
C MET A 71 -10.74 -18.94 21.46
N PRO A 72 -11.98 -19.20 21.95
CA PRO A 72 -12.77 -20.31 21.43
C PRO A 72 -12.94 -20.22 19.91
N LYS A 73 -12.91 -21.35 19.21
CA LYS A 73 -13.08 -21.45 17.76
C LYS A 73 -14.39 -20.81 17.26
N SER A 74 -15.41 -20.69 18.11
CA SER A 74 -16.66 -20.00 17.77
C SER A 74 -16.54 -18.47 17.69
N ALA A 75 -15.47 -17.90 18.22
CA ALA A 75 -15.23 -16.46 18.26
C ALA A 75 -14.20 -15.97 17.23
N LEU A 76 -13.39 -16.90 16.69
CA LEU A 76 -12.31 -16.59 15.75
C LEU A 76 -12.05 -17.80 14.85
N ASP A 77 -12.02 -17.57 13.53
CA ASP A 77 -11.83 -18.68 12.56
C ASP A 77 -10.39 -19.22 12.53
N SER A 78 -9.39 -18.37 12.74
CA SER A 78 -7.99 -18.77 12.66
C SER A 78 -7.10 -17.92 13.57
N ILE A 79 -6.58 -16.81 13.09
CA ILE A 79 -5.62 -15.97 13.80
C ILE A 79 -5.85 -14.48 13.46
N VAL A 80 -5.66 -13.61 14.43
CA VAL A 80 -5.56 -12.16 14.26
C VAL A 80 -4.22 -11.69 14.80
N ILE A 81 -3.54 -10.85 14.05
CA ILE A 81 -2.31 -10.19 14.44
C ILE A 81 -2.55 -8.69 14.38
N SER A 82 -2.32 -7.99 15.49
CA SER A 82 -2.35 -6.54 15.57
C SER A 82 -0.96 -6.04 15.96
N THR A 83 -0.44 -5.10 15.20
CA THR A 83 0.91 -4.58 15.38
C THR A 83 0.91 -3.06 15.55
N THR A 84 1.89 -2.55 16.30
CA THR A 84 2.16 -1.12 16.45
C THR A 84 3.65 -0.89 16.23
N CYS A 85 3.99 -0.21 15.15
CA CYS A 85 5.37 0.16 14.85
C CYS A 85 5.68 1.57 15.35
N ILE A 86 6.85 1.74 15.95
CA ILE A 86 7.38 3.02 16.42
C ILE A 86 8.57 3.41 15.58
N GLY A 87 8.60 4.67 15.14
CA GLY A 87 9.72 5.21 14.37
C GLY A 87 9.99 6.68 14.69
N PHE A 88 11.08 7.18 14.13
CA PHE A 88 11.48 8.57 14.28
C PHE A 88 11.60 9.25 12.93
N ALA A 89 11.01 10.43 12.81
CA ALA A 89 11.16 11.33 11.67
C ALA A 89 11.62 12.69 12.17
N GLU A 90 12.63 13.28 11.54
CA GLU A 90 13.01 14.67 11.84
C GLU A 90 11.94 15.65 11.34
N ARG A 91 11.40 15.38 10.15
CA ARG A 91 10.29 16.09 9.55
C ARG A 91 9.33 15.07 8.95
N PRO A 92 8.19 14.81 9.58
CA PRO A 92 7.20 13.90 9.01
C PRO A 92 6.66 14.43 7.68
N ILE A 93 6.42 13.51 6.74
CA ILE A 93 5.72 13.80 5.50
C ILE A 93 4.23 13.75 5.81
N ALA A 94 3.58 14.91 5.81
CA ALA A 94 2.15 15.03 6.03
C ALA A 94 1.43 15.17 4.69
N ASP A 95 0.38 14.39 4.49
CA ASP A 95 -0.40 14.34 3.25
C ASP A 95 -1.32 15.57 3.03
N VAL A 96 -1.01 16.67 3.70
CA VAL A 96 -1.68 17.97 3.58
C VAL A 96 -0.84 19.02 2.84
N GLU A 97 0.41 18.69 2.50
CA GLU A 97 1.33 19.63 1.83
C GLU A 97 1.29 19.52 0.29
N LEU A 98 0.45 18.64 -0.25
CA LEU A 98 0.25 18.48 -1.70
C LEU A 98 -0.31 19.76 -2.32
N LYS A 99 0.27 20.22 -3.40
CA LYS A 99 -0.07 21.50 -4.03
C LYS A 99 -0.11 21.43 -5.56
N PRO A 100 -0.77 22.39 -6.22
CA PRO A 100 -0.79 22.47 -7.67
C PRO A 100 0.62 22.51 -8.26
N GLY A 101 0.84 21.76 -9.32
CA GLY A 101 2.14 21.57 -9.98
C GLY A 101 2.87 20.30 -9.53
N ASP A 102 2.48 19.70 -8.42
CA ASP A 102 3.04 18.42 -7.98
C ASP A 102 2.71 17.31 -8.97
N LYS A 103 3.66 16.38 -9.13
CA LYS A 103 3.47 15.14 -9.88
C LYS A 103 3.19 13.98 -8.92
N LEU A 104 2.38 13.05 -9.39
CA LEU A 104 2.08 11.82 -8.68
C LEU A 104 2.96 10.70 -9.21
N ILE A 105 3.68 10.04 -8.31
CA ILE A 105 4.53 8.89 -8.63
C ILE A 105 4.00 7.69 -7.86
N VAL A 106 3.80 6.56 -8.53
CA VAL A 106 3.63 5.25 -7.89
C VAL A 106 4.94 4.48 -7.98
N THR A 107 5.28 3.74 -6.92
CA THR A 107 6.61 3.08 -6.82
C THR A 107 6.66 1.71 -7.47
N GLY A 108 5.53 1.17 -7.90
CA GLY A 108 5.45 -0.15 -8.52
C GLY A 108 4.05 -0.48 -9.01
N TYR A 109 3.87 -1.74 -9.38
CA TYR A 109 2.56 -2.25 -9.79
C TYR A 109 1.55 -2.14 -8.66
N LEU A 110 0.28 -1.92 -9.05
CA LEU A 110 -0.82 -1.72 -8.10
C LEU A 110 -1.84 -2.87 -8.18
N GLY A 111 -2.45 -3.15 -7.01
CA GLY A 111 -3.56 -4.09 -6.89
C GLY A 111 -3.16 -5.55 -6.76
N ASP A 112 -1.87 -5.88 -6.75
CA ASP A 112 -1.38 -7.26 -6.68
C ASP A 112 -1.88 -7.98 -5.42
N HIS A 113 -1.78 -7.35 -4.24
CA HIS A 113 -2.25 -7.94 -2.98
C HIS A 113 -3.76 -8.17 -3.01
N GLY A 114 -4.53 -7.11 -3.29
CA GLY A 114 -5.99 -7.17 -3.30
C GLY A 114 -6.53 -8.22 -4.28
N ALA A 115 -5.98 -8.28 -5.50
CA ALA A 115 -6.38 -9.28 -6.48
C ALA A 115 -6.07 -10.70 -6.01
N THR A 116 -4.88 -10.93 -5.43
CA THR A 116 -4.47 -12.23 -4.90
C THR A 116 -5.42 -12.73 -3.82
N ILE A 117 -5.74 -11.88 -2.85
CA ILE A 117 -6.61 -12.25 -1.74
C ILE A 117 -8.04 -12.51 -2.20
N LEU A 118 -8.58 -11.64 -3.05
CA LEU A 118 -9.92 -11.82 -3.60
C LEU A 118 -10.05 -13.09 -4.44
N ALA A 119 -9.05 -13.39 -5.29
CA ALA A 119 -9.04 -14.61 -6.06
C ALA A 119 -9.09 -15.86 -5.17
N LEU A 120 -8.26 -15.91 -4.10
CA LEU A 120 -8.27 -17.00 -3.13
C LEU A 120 -9.61 -17.14 -2.41
N GLN A 121 -10.24 -16.03 -2.02
CA GLN A 121 -11.53 -16.05 -1.33
C GLN A 121 -12.68 -16.53 -2.21
N HIS A 122 -12.60 -16.26 -3.51
CA HIS A 122 -13.55 -16.77 -4.50
C HIS A 122 -13.21 -18.20 -4.99
N GLY A 123 -12.18 -18.84 -4.42
CA GLY A 123 -11.77 -20.19 -4.81
C GLY A 123 -11.22 -20.28 -6.22
N LEU A 124 -10.71 -19.17 -6.76
CA LEU A 124 -10.07 -19.15 -8.07
C LEU A 124 -8.63 -19.67 -7.95
N GLU A 125 -8.19 -20.41 -8.95
CA GLU A 125 -6.81 -20.87 -8.99
C GLU A 125 -5.87 -19.69 -9.21
N VAL A 126 -4.91 -19.50 -8.31
CA VAL A 126 -3.92 -18.42 -8.35
C VAL A 126 -2.54 -18.94 -8.75
N GLU A 127 -2.31 -20.27 -8.60
CA GLU A 127 -1.05 -20.93 -8.94
C GLU A 127 -0.87 -20.99 -10.46
N GLY A 128 0.26 -20.48 -10.95
CA GLY A 128 0.62 -20.51 -12.38
C GLY A 128 0.24 -19.26 -13.19
N GLU A 129 -0.66 -18.42 -12.70
CA GLU A 129 -1.14 -17.23 -13.41
C GLU A 129 -0.32 -15.94 -13.13
N GLY A 130 0.74 -16.03 -12.33
CA GLY A 130 1.60 -14.89 -12.02
C GLY A 130 0.95 -13.87 -11.06
N LEU A 131 -0.12 -14.26 -10.36
CA LEU A 131 -0.77 -13.45 -9.34
C LEU A 131 -0.19 -13.78 -7.97
N ALA A 132 0.46 -12.80 -7.33
CA ALA A 132 1.01 -12.92 -5.99
C ALA A 132 0.98 -11.56 -5.30
N SER A 133 0.82 -11.58 -3.97
CA SER A 133 0.89 -10.36 -3.17
C SER A 133 2.26 -9.68 -3.32
N ASP A 134 2.22 -8.36 -3.44
CA ASP A 134 3.39 -7.48 -3.50
C ASP A 134 3.99 -7.16 -2.13
N VAL A 135 3.50 -7.77 -1.04
CA VAL A 135 3.87 -7.46 0.34
C VAL A 135 5.38 -7.45 0.57
N LYS A 136 5.90 -6.27 0.91
CA LYS A 136 7.32 -6.03 1.20
C LYS A 136 7.52 -4.74 1.98
N PRO A 137 8.65 -4.59 2.71
CA PRO A 137 9.02 -3.33 3.34
C PRO A 137 9.34 -2.24 2.30
N LEU A 138 8.96 -1.00 2.62
CA LEU A 138 9.22 0.19 1.81
C LEU A 138 10.40 1.03 2.31
N THR A 139 11.18 0.52 3.25
CA THR A 139 12.35 1.20 3.86
C THR A 139 13.36 1.77 2.87
N PRO A 140 13.56 1.24 1.64
CA PRO A 140 14.41 1.90 0.66
C PRO A 140 13.96 3.31 0.28
N LEU A 141 12.67 3.67 0.45
CA LEU A 141 12.15 5.02 0.22
C LEU A 141 12.81 6.07 1.12
N LEU A 142 13.25 5.70 2.30
CA LEU A 142 13.87 6.63 3.25
C LEU A 142 15.09 7.33 2.66
N LYS A 143 15.87 6.66 1.82
CA LYS A 143 17.02 7.26 1.11
C LYS A 143 16.58 8.36 0.14
N VAL A 144 15.44 8.13 -0.55
CA VAL A 144 14.87 9.12 -1.47
C VAL A 144 14.30 10.29 -0.69
N PHE A 145 13.57 10.04 0.39
CA PHE A 145 13.00 11.08 1.25
C PHE A 145 14.06 11.95 1.92
N GLU A 146 15.19 11.35 2.32
CA GLU A 146 16.32 12.10 2.87
C GLU A 146 16.96 13.03 1.83
N LYS A 147 17.22 12.51 0.61
CA LYS A 147 17.81 13.28 -0.48
C LYS A 147 16.89 14.39 -0.96
N TRP A 148 15.59 14.14 -1.07
CA TRP A 148 14.60 15.05 -1.63
C TRP A 148 13.73 15.70 -0.54
N ARG A 149 14.30 15.87 0.64
CA ARG A 149 13.63 16.48 1.80
C ARG A 149 13.05 17.85 1.43
N GLY A 150 11.75 17.99 1.59
CA GLY A 150 11.01 19.20 1.25
C GLY A 150 10.46 19.27 -0.18
N SER A 151 10.82 18.32 -1.05
CA SER A 151 10.23 18.18 -2.39
C SER A 151 9.23 17.03 -2.48
N VAL A 152 9.23 16.10 -1.52
CA VAL A 152 8.16 15.11 -1.34
C VAL A 152 7.13 15.72 -0.40
N HIS A 153 5.96 16.05 -0.92
CA HIS A 153 4.90 16.77 -0.20
C HIS A 153 3.85 15.84 0.41
N ALA A 154 3.72 14.64 -0.17
CA ALA A 154 2.84 13.60 0.35
C ALA A 154 3.40 12.22 0.01
N ALA A 155 3.18 11.25 0.89
CA ALA A 155 3.51 9.86 0.63
C ALA A 155 2.53 8.96 1.39
N ARG A 156 2.07 7.87 0.74
CA ARG A 156 1.17 6.89 1.34
C ARG A 156 1.26 5.55 0.64
N ASP A 157 1.04 4.49 1.37
CA ASP A 157 0.81 3.16 0.84
C ASP A 157 -0.67 3.00 0.44
N PRO A 158 -0.97 2.53 -0.77
CA PRO A 158 -2.33 2.37 -1.26
C PRO A 158 -2.91 1.02 -0.82
N THR A 159 -3.12 0.83 0.47
CA THR A 159 -3.68 -0.36 1.09
C THR A 159 -5.20 -0.41 0.88
N ARG A 160 -6.00 -0.28 1.92
CA ARG A 160 -7.46 -0.36 1.81
C ARG A 160 -8.05 0.71 0.89
N GLY A 161 -8.78 0.26 -0.16
CA GLY A 161 -9.37 1.12 -1.17
C GLY A 161 -8.39 1.61 -2.24
N GLY A 162 -7.15 1.10 -2.21
CA GLY A 162 -6.15 1.27 -3.25
C GLY A 162 -5.76 2.71 -3.55
N LEU A 163 -5.30 2.93 -4.76
CA LEU A 163 -4.95 4.27 -5.28
C LEU A 163 -6.14 5.24 -5.19
N ALA A 164 -7.36 4.76 -5.48
CA ALA A 164 -8.56 5.59 -5.46
C ALA A 164 -8.80 6.21 -4.09
N ALA A 165 -8.63 5.46 -3.00
CA ALA A 165 -8.79 5.99 -1.64
C ALA A 165 -7.77 7.08 -1.34
N VAL A 166 -6.49 6.81 -1.57
CA VAL A 166 -5.39 7.75 -1.30
C VAL A 166 -5.61 9.08 -2.03
N LEU A 167 -5.87 9.01 -3.33
CA LEU A 167 -6.00 10.23 -4.14
C LEU A 167 -7.24 11.05 -3.78
N ASN A 168 -8.38 10.41 -3.49
CA ASN A 168 -9.59 11.10 -3.06
C ASN A 168 -9.41 11.77 -1.69
N GLU A 169 -8.74 11.13 -0.74
CA GLU A 169 -8.40 11.75 0.53
C GLU A 169 -7.49 12.97 0.35
N TRP A 170 -6.45 12.86 -0.48
CA TRP A 170 -5.54 13.96 -0.75
C TRP A 170 -6.23 15.13 -1.44
N ALA A 171 -6.98 14.89 -2.52
CA ALA A 171 -7.72 15.93 -3.23
C ALA A 171 -8.67 16.68 -2.31
N LYS A 172 -9.40 15.95 -1.45
CA LYS A 172 -10.35 16.51 -0.50
C LYS A 172 -9.66 17.35 0.59
N LYS A 173 -8.56 16.82 1.18
CA LYS A 173 -7.81 17.52 2.25
C LYS A 173 -7.18 18.81 1.75
N THR A 174 -6.57 18.78 0.56
CA THR A 174 -5.84 19.93 0.00
C THR A 174 -6.71 20.85 -0.86
N ARG A 175 -7.95 20.44 -1.15
CA ARG A 175 -8.89 21.17 -2.02
C ARG A 175 -8.34 21.41 -3.44
N THR A 176 -7.50 20.50 -3.90
CA THR A 176 -6.93 20.48 -5.25
C THR A 176 -7.77 19.59 -6.17
N VAL A 177 -7.45 19.57 -7.45
CA VAL A 177 -7.87 18.54 -8.40
C VAL A 177 -6.68 17.66 -8.69
N ILE A 178 -6.88 16.36 -8.61
CA ILE A 178 -5.88 15.38 -9.03
C ILE A 178 -6.29 14.82 -10.39
N VAL A 179 -5.37 14.83 -11.36
CA VAL A 179 -5.58 14.24 -12.67
C VAL A 179 -4.64 13.06 -12.84
N VAL A 180 -5.20 11.88 -13.09
CA VAL A 180 -4.46 10.62 -13.28
C VAL A 180 -4.57 10.20 -14.74
N GLU A 181 -3.47 9.79 -15.33
CA GLU A 181 -3.40 9.20 -16.67
C GLU A 181 -3.55 7.68 -16.55
N GLU A 182 -4.69 7.13 -16.94
CA GLU A 182 -5.01 5.70 -16.76
C GLU A 182 -3.99 4.77 -17.40
N SER A 183 -3.49 5.14 -18.59
CA SER A 183 -2.46 4.38 -19.33
C SER A 183 -1.11 4.31 -18.62
N GLU A 184 -0.82 5.26 -17.73
CA GLU A 184 0.43 5.32 -16.99
C GLU A 184 0.39 4.55 -15.67
N VAL A 185 -0.81 4.18 -15.19
CA VAL A 185 -0.93 3.43 -13.94
C VAL A 185 -0.49 1.98 -14.16
N PRO A 186 0.59 1.52 -13.51
CA PRO A 186 1.10 0.18 -13.71
C PRO A 186 0.20 -0.84 -13.00
N VAL A 187 -0.52 -1.62 -13.77
CA VAL A 187 -1.35 -2.76 -13.30
C VAL A 187 -0.97 -3.99 -14.12
N ARG A 188 -0.65 -5.09 -13.44
CA ARG A 188 -0.27 -6.34 -14.13
C ARG A 188 -1.43 -6.90 -14.95
N PRO A 189 -1.18 -7.55 -16.10
CA PRO A 189 -2.23 -8.18 -16.90
C PRO A 189 -3.08 -9.17 -16.08
N ALA A 190 -2.46 -9.99 -15.23
CA ALA A 190 -3.17 -10.91 -14.35
C ALA A 190 -4.14 -10.17 -13.41
N VAL A 191 -3.71 -9.08 -12.78
CA VAL A 191 -4.57 -8.26 -11.91
C VAL A 191 -5.75 -7.68 -12.69
N ARG A 192 -5.52 -7.16 -13.91
CA ARG A 192 -6.61 -6.66 -14.78
C ARG A 192 -7.62 -7.77 -15.08
N SER A 193 -7.16 -8.94 -15.51
CA SER A 193 -8.03 -10.08 -15.85
C SER A 193 -8.90 -10.52 -14.66
N TYR A 194 -8.29 -10.64 -13.46
CA TYR A 194 -9.05 -11.00 -12.25
C TYR A 194 -10.03 -9.91 -11.82
N ALA A 195 -9.64 -8.64 -11.90
CA ALA A 195 -10.51 -7.52 -11.58
C ALA A 195 -11.72 -7.47 -12.54
N GLU A 196 -11.49 -7.64 -13.85
CA GLU A 196 -12.56 -7.72 -14.87
C GLU A 196 -13.51 -8.89 -14.59
N LEU A 197 -12.98 -10.08 -14.28
CA LEU A 197 -13.77 -11.26 -13.93
C LEU A 197 -14.71 -11.01 -12.74
N LEU A 198 -14.24 -10.25 -11.75
CA LEU A 198 -14.98 -9.93 -10.54
C LEU A 198 -15.81 -8.62 -10.66
N GLY A 199 -15.74 -7.93 -11.80
CA GLY A 199 -16.43 -6.65 -12.02
C GLY A 199 -15.85 -5.50 -11.18
N LEU A 200 -14.55 -5.54 -10.88
CA LEU A 200 -13.84 -4.57 -10.05
C LEU A 200 -12.91 -3.68 -10.89
N ASP A 201 -12.67 -2.46 -10.44
CA ASP A 201 -11.64 -1.59 -10.99
C ASP A 201 -10.33 -1.81 -10.20
N PRO A 202 -9.21 -2.15 -10.85
CA PRO A 202 -7.91 -2.38 -10.19
C PRO A 202 -7.44 -1.23 -9.31
N LEU A 203 -7.87 0.01 -9.58
CA LEU A 203 -7.48 1.19 -8.82
C LEU A 203 -8.01 1.21 -7.38
N TYR A 204 -8.97 0.33 -7.05
CA TYR A 204 -9.50 0.15 -5.70
C TYR A 204 -8.87 -1.03 -4.95
N LEU A 205 -8.04 -1.82 -5.63
CA LEU A 205 -7.40 -2.99 -5.03
C LEU A 205 -6.19 -2.58 -4.21
N ALA A 206 -6.02 -3.25 -3.06
CA ALA A 206 -4.92 -3.00 -2.14
C ALA A 206 -3.56 -3.42 -2.72
N SER A 207 -2.53 -2.63 -2.37
CA SER A 207 -1.11 -2.94 -2.58
C SER A 207 -0.39 -2.84 -1.24
N GLU A 208 0.43 -3.81 -0.91
CA GLU A 208 1.14 -3.93 0.36
C GLU A 208 2.67 -3.75 0.22
N GLY A 209 3.12 -3.45 -0.99
CA GLY A 209 4.53 -3.26 -1.33
C GLY A 209 4.78 -2.10 -2.29
N ALA A 210 3.80 -1.21 -2.45
CA ALA A 210 3.90 0.01 -3.25
C ALA A 210 3.58 1.25 -2.41
N ALA A 211 4.04 2.41 -2.87
CA ALA A 211 3.68 3.71 -2.32
C ALA A 211 3.25 4.67 -3.44
N VAL A 212 2.44 5.64 -3.06
CA VAL A 212 2.07 6.80 -3.87
C VAL A 212 2.76 8.01 -3.28
N LEU A 213 3.44 8.79 -4.13
CA LEU A 213 4.16 10.00 -3.73
C LEU A 213 3.58 11.21 -4.46
N GLY A 214 3.42 12.32 -3.75
CA GLY A 214 3.20 13.64 -4.31
C GLY A 214 4.50 14.42 -4.26
N VAL A 215 5.06 14.78 -5.40
CA VAL A 215 6.41 15.33 -5.53
C VAL A 215 6.38 16.63 -6.31
N SER A 216 7.19 17.60 -5.88
CA SER A 216 7.36 18.87 -6.61
C SER A 216 7.69 18.62 -8.09
N GLY A 217 6.93 19.27 -8.99
CA GLY A 217 7.01 18.98 -10.43
C GLY A 217 8.35 19.28 -11.06
N ASP A 218 9.12 20.22 -10.49
CA ASP A 218 10.45 20.64 -10.97
C ASP A 218 11.56 19.58 -10.75
N VAL A 219 11.34 18.62 -9.82
CA VAL A 219 12.30 17.56 -9.49
C VAL A 219 11.74 16.14 -9.67
N ALA A 220 10.53 16.02 -10.20
CA ALA A 220 9.82 14.73 -10.24
C ALA A 220 10.55 13.65 -11.06
N GLU A 221 11.20 14.03 -12.17
CA GLU A 221 11.97 13.10 -13.01
C GLU A 221 13.24 12.61 -12.32
N GLU A 222 13.91 13.47 -11.57
CA GLU A 222 15.09 13.12 -10.79
C GLU A 222 14.71 12.19 -9.62
N VAL A 223 13.59 12.49 -8.93
CA VAL A 223 13.03 11.61 -7.89
C VAL A 223 12.67 10.25 -8.48
N LEU A 224 12.02 10.21 -9.63
CA LEU A 224 11.69 8.98 -10.34
C LEU A 224 12.93 8.14 -10.66
N LYS A 225 14.00 8.78 -11.14
CA LYS A 225 15.28 8.12 -11.40
C LYS A 225 15.88 7.51 -10.12
N ASP A 226 15.87 8.25 -9.03
CA ASP A 226 16.39 7.76 -7.74
C ASP A 226 15.53 6.62 -7.17
N LEU A 227 14.21 6.69 -7.30
CA LEU A 227 13.31 5.59 -6.93
C LEU A 227 13.67 4.31 -7.68
N ARG A 228 13.85 4.39 -9.00
CA ARG A 228 14.24 3.23 -9.81
C ARG A 228 15.61 2.67 -9.41
N ALA A 229 16.53 3.54 -9.05
CA ALA A 229 17.88 3.13 -8.60
C ALA A 229 17.89 2.51 -7.20
N CYS A 230 16.92 2.83 -6.34
CA CYS A 230 16.87 2.35 -4.95
C CYS A 230 15.96 1.13 -4.72
N GLY A 231 15.49 0.48 -5.79
CA GLY A 231 14.74 -0.79 -5.68
C GLY A 231 13.27 -0.73 -6.11
N PHE A 232 12.87 0.36 -6.81
CA PHE A 232 11.54 0.51 -7.39
C PHE A 232 11.62 0.68 -8.91
N PRO A 233 12.07 -0.36 -9.67
CA PRO A 233 12.35 -0.24 -11.12
C PRO A 233 11.10 0.09 -11.94
N ASP A 234 9.92 -0.30 -11.44
CA ASP A 234 8.63 -0.09 -12.09
C ASP A 234 7.95 1.23 -11.70
N ALA A 235 8.66 2.11 -10.95
CA ALA A 235 8.13 3.41 -10.55
C ALA A 235 7.77 4.25 -11.79
N ARG A 236 6.62 4.97 -11.73
CA ARG A 236 6.09 5.80 -12.82
C ARG A 236 5.43 7.06 -12.31
N ILE A 237 5.54 8.14 -13.10
CA ILE A 237 4.67 9.29 -12.95
C ILE A 237 3.32 8.93 -13.56
N VAL A 238 2.25 9.00 -12.76
CA VAL A 238 0.91 8.58 -13.15
C VAL A 238 -0.09 9.73 -13.23
N GLY A 239 0.32 10.94 -12.87
CA GLY A 239 -0.59 12.07 -12.86
C GLY A 239 0.02 13.34 -12.28
N GLU A 240 -0.84 14.31 -12.06
CA GLU A 240 -0.47 15.61 -11.53
C GLU A 240 -1.57 16.24 -10.69
N VAL A 241 -1.16 17.20 -9.88
CA VAL A 241 -2.05 18.00 -9.04
C VAL A 241 -2.28 19.35 -9.72
N ARG A 242 -3.54 19.77 -9.80
CA ARG A 242 -3.95 21.04 -10.42
C ARG A 242 -4.75 21.90 -9.44
N GLU A 243 -4.87 23.19 -9.77
CA GLU A 243 -5.78 24.09 -9.06
C GLU A 243 -7.21 23.52 -9.01
N GLY A 244 -7.81 23.54 -7.82
CA GLY A 244 -9.11 22.94 -7.59
C GLY A 244 -10.25 23.64 -8.33
N GLY A 245 -10.35 24.95 -8.18
CA GLY A 245 -11.44 25.70 -8.77
C GLY A 245 -12.81 25.09 -8.46
N ARG A 246 -13.64 24.93 -9.49
CA ARG A 246 -14.96 24.29 -9.37
C ARG A 246 -14.92 22.77 -9.16
N TYR A 247 -13.77 22.15 -9.37
CA TYR A 247 -13.53 20.71 -9.23
C TYR A 247 -12.72 20.37 -7.98
N ALA A 248 -12.54 21.32 -7.07
CA ALA A 248 -11.81 21.13 -5.83
C ALA A 248 -12.27 19.89 -5.05
N GLY A 249 -11.33 19.03 -4.71
CA GLY A 249 -11.60 17.79 -3.98
C GLY A 249 -11.94 16.59 -4.86
N LEU A 250 -11.86 16.72 -6.19
CA LEU A 250 -12.11 15.61 -7.13
C LEU A 250 -10.84 15.00 -7.67
N VAL A 251 -10.94 13.72 -8.00
CA VAL A 251 -9.94 12.97 -8.78
C VAL A 251 -10.52 12.69 -10.15
N LEU A 252 -9.82 13.12 -11.18
CA LEU A 252 -10.18 12.91 -12.59
C LEU A 252 -9.24 11.86 -13.18
N LEU A 253 -9.81 10.81 -13.72
CA LEU A 253 -9.08 9.80 -14.48
C LEU A 253 -9.21 10.13 -15.96
N ARG A 254 -8.10 10.37 -16.64
CA ARG A 254 -8.04 10.48 -18.08
C ARG A 254 -7.93 9.10 -18.68
N THR A 255 -8.96 8.70 -19.40
CA THR A 255 -9.07 7.36 -19.98
C THR A 255 -8.15 7.19 -21.19
N GLU A 256 -7.78 5.95 -21.51
CA GLU A 256 -6.94 5.60 -22.68
C GLU A 256 -7.54 6.11 -24.01
N VAL A 257 -8.86 6.26 -24.09
CA VAL A 257 -9.56 6.80 -25.28
C VAL A 257 -9.67 8.33 -25.28
N GLY A 258 -9.04 9.03 -24.33
CA GLY A 258 -8.97 10.50 -24.26
C GLY A 258 -10.16 11.17 -23.56
N GLY A 259 -11.11 10.40 -23.00
CA GLY A 259 -12.18 10.91 -22.14
C GLY A 259 -11.70 11.21 -20.73
N HIS A 260 -12.58 11.80 -19.90
CA HIS A 260 -12.35 11.96 -18.47
C HIS A 260 -13.52 11.35 -17.70
N ARG A 261 -13.21 10.62 -16.62
CA ARG A 261 -14.20 10.17 -15.65
C ARG A 261 -13.78 10.61 -14.24
N ILE A 262 -14.73 10.78 -13.36
CA ILE A 262 -14.42 10.97 -11.95
C ILE A 262 -14.03 9.61 -11.37
N LEU A 263 -12.90 9.55 -10.70
CA LEU A 263 -12.53 8.40 -9.89
C LEU A 263 -13.16 8.62 -8.50
N GLU A 264 -14.30 7.96 -8.28
CA GLU A 264 -15.06 8.08 -7.04
C GLU A 264 -14.27 7.55 -5.83
N PRO A 265 -14.50 8.06 -4.61
CA PRO A 265 -13.97 7.41 -3.42
C PRO A 265 -14.58 6.01 -3.27
N PRO A 266 -13.82 5.05 -2.68
CA PRO A 266 -14.35 3.70 -2.48
C PRO A 266 -15.62 3.71 -1.65
N THR A 267 -16.64 2.96 -2.12
CA THR A 267 -17.92 2.77 -1.43
C THR A 267 -18.08 1.31 -1.04
N GLY A 268 -18.35 1.05 0.23
CA GLY A 268 -18.51 -0.32 0.75
C GLY A 268 -17.16 -1.01 1.10
N GLU A 269 -17.25 -2.27 1.48
CA GLU A 269 -16.07 -3.11 1.74
C GLU A 269 -15.69 -3.84 0.44
N LEU A 270 -14.76 -3.23 -0.32
CA LEU A 270 -14.29 -3.79 -1.60
C LEU A 270 -13.31 -4.95 -1.43
N VAL A 271 -12.65 -5.04 -0.30
CA VAL A 271 -11.70 -6.10 0.03
C VAL A 271 -11.99 -6.56 1.45
N PRO A 272 -12.08 -7.87 1.69
CA PRO A 272 -12.19 -8.37 3.06
C PRO A 272 -11.01 -7.89 3.89
N ARG A 273 -11.26 -7.59 5.16
CA ARG A 273 -10.25 -7.15 6.12
C ARG A 273 -9.30 -8.30 6.41
N ILE A 274 -8.21 -8.39 5.66
CA ILE A 274 -7.10 -9.32 5.94
C ILE A 274 -5.90 -8.57 6.50
N CYS A 275 -5.92 -7.26 6.42
CA CYS A 275 -4.93 -6.39 7.08
C CYS A 275 -5.50 -5.77 8.35
#